data_8e2d774fe3fff2f855e5dd1e76fec5f2
#
_entry.id   8e2d774fe3fff2f855e5dd1e76fec5f2
#
_cell.length_a   1.000
_cell.length_b   1.000
_cell.length_c   1.000
_cell.angle_alpha   90.00
_cell.angle_beta   90.00
_cell.angle_gamma   90.00
#
_symmetry.space_group_name_H-M   'P 1'
#
loop_
_entity.id
_entity.type
_entity.pdbx_description
1 polymer ?
#
loop_
_entity_poly.entity_id
_entity_poly.type
_entity_poly.pdbx_seq_one_letter_code
_entity_poly.pdbx_strand_id
1 'polypeptide(L)'
;GFIESVKKIMTYFPENHTTALFSATMPEPILELAQKFMKNPVHIKIEETSIHTGIHYAYEIKEHEKTQFLIQLLCKELPQSCIVFAKTQAHVIEVCDALYEKGMSVDKLHGGMLQEDRIQNIKDFKRGLFRILVATDVAARGIDIEDVTHIINYDMPNEKETYVHRKGRTGRAFGKQGITISFLSQYDAQRKEELEEYLGYALEIHDRNEVDQIHVDEEVLRKLEENPQVKKDKAEALRKDTTKLYINKGKSKKIRAGDIVGAICQIEGIQSEDIG
;
A
#
# COMPACT_ATOMS: atom_id res chain seq x y z
N GLY A 1 -12.46 -11.97 7.16
CA GLY A 1 -12.07 -12.70 8.32
C GLY A 1 -12.29 -12.06 9.69
N PHE A 2 -12.30 -10.72 9.86
CA PHE A 2 -12.36 -10.10 11.20
C PHE A 2 -13.78 -9.84 11.73
N ILE A 3 -14.83 -10.07 10.95
CA ILE A 3 -16.23 -9.73 11.33
C ILE A 3 -16.64 -10.39 12.65
N GLU A 4 -16.37 -11.67 12.84
CA GLU A 4 -16.71 -12.38 14.08
C GLU A 4 -15.91 -11.85 15.28
N SER A 5 -14.66 -11.51 15.11
CA SER A 5 -13.84 -10.87 16.15
C SER A 5 -14.38 -9.49 16.52
N VAL A 6 -14.78 -8.68 15.54
CA VAL A 6 -15.42 -7.38 15.78
C VAL A 6 -16.73 -7.53 16.53
N LYS A 7 -17.60 -8.45 16.09
CA LYS A 7 -18.86 -8.76 16.80
C LYS A 7 -18.61 -9.11 18.27
N LYS A 8 -17.59 -9.94 18.53
CA LYS A 8 -17.21 -10.33 19.90
C LYS A 8 -16.70 -9.15 20.72
N ILE A 9 -15.86 -8.28 20.13
CA ILE A 9 -15.35 -7.09 20.81
C ILE A 9 -16.50 -6.15 21.17
N MET A 10 -17.46 -5.94 20.26
CA MET A 10 -18.60 -5.06 20.48
C MET A 10 -19.49 -5.49 21.67
N THR A 11 -19.52 -6.77 22.05
CA THR A 11 -20.26 -7.24 23.22
C THR A 11 -19.67 -6.79 24.57
N TYR A 12 -18.42 -6.32 24.58
CA TYR A 12 -17.77 -5.83 25.80
C TYR A 12 -17.94 -4.34 26.05
N PHE A 13 -18.51 -3.61 25.07
CA PHE A 13 -18.74 -2.18 25.24
C PHE A 13 -19.97 -1.90 26.09
N PRO A 14 -19.95 -0.85 26.94
CA PRO A 14 -21.13 -0.42 27.70
C PRO A 14 -22.24 0.05 26.74
N GLU A 15 -23.51 -0.01 27.20
CA GLU A 15 -24.67 0.38 26.38
C GLU A 15 -24.59 1.81 25.85
N ASN A 16 -23.99 2.72 26.64
CA ASN A 16 -23.79 4.12 26.26
C ASN A 16 -22.38 4.34 25.70
N HIS A 17 -22.21 4.11 24.39
CA HIS A 17 -20.99 4.43 23.68
C HIS A 17 -21.33 5.04 22.30
N THR A 18 -20.42 5.81 21.75
CA THR A 18 -20.51 6.33 20.38
C THR A 18 -19.72 5.41 19.46
N THR A 19 -20.36 4.96 18.39
CA THR A 19 -19.72 4.16 17.34
C THR A 19 -19.60 4.99 16.07
N ALA A 20 -18.41 5.05 15.49
CA ALA A 20 -18.17 5.61 14.17
C ALA A 20 -17.55 4.54 13.28
N LEU A 21 -18.09 4.39 12.06
CA LEU A 21 -17.61 3.46 11.05
C LEU A 21 -17.11 4.27 9.87
N PHE A 22 -15.85 4.05 9.50
CA PHE A 22 -15.22 4.65 8.34
C PHE A 22 -14.85 3.58 7.34
N SER A 23 -15.32 3.70 6.10
CA SER A 23 -15.00 2.76 5.04
C SER A 23 -15.02 3.47 3.69
N ALA A 24 -14.10 3.12 2.80
CA ALA A 24 -14.11 3.59 1.42
C ALA A 24 -15.21 2.91 0.59
N THR A 25 -15.61 1.69 0.98
CA THR A 25 -16.68 0.91 0.32
C THR A 25 -17.63 0.37 1.39
N MET A 26 -18.90 0.21 1.06
CA MET A 26 -19.93 -0.27 1.98
C MET A 26 -20.62 -1.53 1.43
N PRO A 27 -19.89 -2.66 1.34
CA PRO A 27 -20.48 -3.93 0.93
C PRO A 27 -21.46 -4.45 1.98
N GLU A 28 -22.40 -5.32 1.55
CA GLU A 28 -23.49 -5.82 2.39
C GLU A 28 -23.07 -6.29 3.79
N PRO A 29 -21.97 -7.06 3.98
CA PRO A 29 -21.55 -7.48 5.32
C PRO A 29 -21.17 -6.32 6.27
N ILE A 30 -20.71 -5.20 5.71
CA ILE A 30 -20.39 -3.98 6.49
C ILE A 30 -21.66 -3.20 6.82
N LEU A 31 -22.63 -3.15 5.90
CA LEU A 31 -23.94 -2.57 6.18
C LEU A 31 -24.67 -3.32 7.28
N GLU A 32 -24.70 -4.65 7.24
CA GLU A 32 -25.24 -5.50 8.30
C GLU A 32 -24.57 -5.23 9.66
N LEU A 33 -23.26 -5.06 9.67
CA LEU A 33 -22.50 -4.75 10.88
C LEU A 33 -22.90 -3.37 11.43
N ALA A 34 -23.02 -2.37 10.57
CA ALA A 34 -23.46 -1.03 10.94
C ALA A 34 -24.89 -1.06 11.52
N GLN A 35 -25.83 -1.73 10.85
CA GLN A 35 -27.20 -1.85 11.31
C GLN A 35 -27.30 -2.56 12.68
N LYS A 36 -26.44 -3.54 12.93
CA LYS A 36 -26.46 -4.32 14.17
C LYS A 36 -25.91 -3.55 15.37
N PHE A 37 -24.85 -2.77 15.18
CA PHE A 37 -24.08 -2.18 16.28
C PHE A 37 -24.17 -0.67 16.40
N MET A 38 -24.78 0.01 15.42
CA MET A 38 -24.97 1.46 15.48
C MET A 38 -26.45 1.80 15.77
N LYS A 39 -26.66 2.76 16.67
CA LYS A 39 -28.00 3.27 17.02
C LYS A 39 -28.30 4.52 16.19
N ASN A 40 -29.28 4.44 15.29
CA ASN A 40 -29.69 5.56 14.41
C ASN A 40 -28.48 6.25 13.72
N PRO A 41 -27.64 5.51 12.96
CA PRO A 41 -26.44 6.07 12.40
C PRO A 41 -26.76 7.17 11.38
N VAL A 42 -26.02 8.26 11.43
CA VAL A 42 -25.99 9.25 10.35
C VAL A 42 -25.04 8.75 9.28
N HIS A 43 -25.54 8.56 8.07
CA HIS A 43 -24.74 8.11 6.95
C HIS A 43 -24.23 9.33 6.16
N ILE A 44 -22.93 9.58 6.24
CA ILE A 44 -22.27 10.65 5.47
C ILE A 44 -21.54 9.98 4.31
N LYS A 45 -22.02 10.16 3.09
CA LYS A 45 -21.37 9.73 1.87
C LYS A 45 -20.67 10.92 1.25
N ILE A 46 -19.35 10.84 1.14
CA ILE A 46 -18.58 11.80 0.35
C ILE A 46 -18.59 11.26 -1.07
N GLU A 47 -19.24 11.95 -1.98
CA GLU A 47 -19.17 11.63 -3.39
C GLU A 47 -17.74 11.93 -3.86
N GLU A 48 -17.02 10.90 -4.30
CA GLU A 48 -15.74 11.10 -4.98
C GLU A 48 -16.01 11.86 -6.29
N THR A 49 -15.81 13.17 -6.27
CA THR A 49 -15.91 14.01 -7.47
C THR A 49 -14.80 13.71 -8.49
N SER A 50 -13.95 12.72 -8.23
CA SER A 50 -12.78 12.41 -9.06
C SER A 50 -12.34 10.94 -9.04
N ILE A 51 -13.27 9.99 -9.30
CA ILE A 51 -12.89 8.58 -9.59
C ILE A 51 -11.96 8.50 -10.83
N HIS A 52 -11.87 9.58 -11.60
CA HIS A 52 -11.11 9.66 -12.84
C HIS A 52 -9.71 10.29 -12.75
N THR A 53 -9.18 10.54 -11.54
CA THR A 53 -7.82 11.08 -11.40
C THR A 53 -6.78 9.97 -11.58
N GLY A 54 -6.45 9.66 -12.81
CA GLY A 54 -5.41 8.70 -13.15
C GLY A 54 -5.65 8.09 -14.52
N ILE A 55 -4.57 7.68 -15.15
CA ILE A 55 -4.58 6.95 -16.42
C ILE A 55 -4.85 5.48 -16.10
N HIS A 56 -5.85 4.89 -16.76
CA HIS A 56 -6.22 3.50 -16.58
C HIS A 56 -6.30 2.82 -17.93
N TYR A 57 -5.52 1.77 -18.10
CA TYR A 57 -5.59 0.93 -19.29
C TYR A 57 -5.19 -0.51 -18.98
N ALA A 58 -5.43 -1.38 -19.93
CA ALA A 58 -5.14 -2.78 -19.79
C ALA A 58 -4.48 -3.35 -21.05
N TYR A 59 -3.78 -4.47 -20.87
CA TYR A 59 -3.24 -5.28 -21.96
C TYR A 59 -3.81 -6.68 -21.87
N GLU A 60 -4.17 -7.27 -23.01
CA GLU A 60 -4.54 -8.68 -23.11
C GLU A 60 -3.27 -9.52 -23.25
N ILE A 61 -2.94 -10.31 -22.21
CA ILE A 61 -1.71 -11.07 -22.10
C ILE A 61 -2.00 -12.51 -21.68
N LYS A 62 -1.37 -13.49 -22.35
CA LYS A 62 -1.46 -14.88 -21.95
C LYS A 62 -0.69 -15.10 -20.63
N GLU A 63 -1.17 -16.03 -19.79
CA GLU A 63 -0.60 -16.28 -18.47
C GLU A 63 0.92 -16.48 -18.50
N HIS A 64 1.40 -17.32 -19.42
CA HIS A 64 2.82 -17.66 -19.54
C HIS A 64 3.70 -16.54 -20.12
N GLU A 65 3.12 -15.45 -20.63
CA GLU A 65 3.82 -14.30 -21.19
C GLU A 65 3.90 -13.13 -20.19
N LYS A 66 3.08 -13.14 -19.12
CA LYS A 66 2.93 -12.03 -18.19
C LYS A 66 4.24 -11.52 -17.61
N THR A 67 5.13 -12.42 -17.17
CA THR A 67 6.39 -12.03 -16.53
C THR A 67 7.33 -11.34 -17.51
N GLN A 68 7.47 -11.89 -18.73
CA GLN A 68 8.28 -11.27 -19.76
C GLN A 68 7.70 -9.92 -20.19
N PHE A 69 6.39 -9.85 -20.36
CA PHE A 69 5.71 -8.61 -20.70
C PHE A 69 5.85 -7.54 -19.59
N LEU A 70 5.79 -7.95 -18.32
CA LEU A 70 6.01 -7.06 -17.18
C LEU A 70 7.42 -6.44 -17.23
N ILE A 71 8.45 -7.21 -17.52
CA ILE A 71 9.83 -6.72 -17.63
C ILE A 71 9.92 -5.65 -18.73
N GLN A 72 9.37 -5.92 -19.90
CA GLN A 72 9.37 -4.98 -21.04
C GLN A 72 8.54 -3.72 -20.71
N LEU A 73 7.38 -3.88 -20.06
CA LEU A 73 6.55 -2.78 -19.63
C LEU A 73 7.27 -1.87 -18.62
N LEU A 74 7.94 -2.44 -17.64
CA LEU A 74 8.73 -1.67 -16.67
C LEU A 74 9.88 -0.91 -17.35
N CYS A 75 10.49 -1.50 -18.39
CA CYS A 75 11.50 -0.82 -19.21
C CYS A 75 10.91 0.32 -20.03
N LYS A 76 9.67 0.21 -20.51
CA LYS A 76 8.94 1.27 -21.23
C LYS A 76 8.56 2.41 -20.28
N GLU A 77 7.92 2.10 -19.18
CA GLU A 77 7.30 3.08 -18.28
C GLU A 77 8.32 3.76 -17.34
N LEU A 78 9.42 3.09 -17.00
CA LEU A 78 10.46 3.56 -16.07
C LEU A 78 9.87 4.17 -14.78
N PRO A 79 9.02 3.44 -14.04
CA PRO A 79 8.31 3.99 -12.90
C PRO A 79 9.28 4.48 -11.81
N GLN A 80 9.00 5.63 -11.19
CA GLN A 80 9.76 6.07 -10.00
C GLN A 80 9.43 5.22 -8.78
N SER A 81 8.18 4.81 -8.64
CA SER A 81 7.72 3.87 -7.63
C SER A 81 6.54 3.07 -8.20
N CYS A 82 6.56 1.76 -8.03
CA CYS A 82 5.56 0.85 -8.59
C CYS A 82 5.15 -0.21 -7.57
N ILE A 83 3.85 -0.50 -7.50
CA ILE A 83 3.37 -1.71 -6.83
C ILE A 83 2.81 -2.64 -7.89
N VAL A 84 3.33 -3.88 -7.91
CA VAL A 84 2.86 -4.97 -8.76
C VAL A 84 2.01 -5.90 -7.89
N PHE A 85 0.72 -6.01 -8.19
CA PHE A 85 -0.19 -6.88 -7.46
C PHE A 85 -0.31 -8.24 -8.12
N ALA A 86 0.08 -9.29 -7.40
CA ALA A 86 -0.09 -10.68 -7.78
C ALA A 86 -1.04 -11.41 -6.83
N LYS A 87 -1.76 -12.40 -7.34
CA LYS A 87 -2.85 -13.09 -6.63
C LYS A 87 -2.38 -13.97 -5.49
N THR A 88 -1.25 -14.65 -5.67
CA THR A 88 -0.75 -15.63 -4.71
C THR A 88 0.65 -15.30 -4.22
N GLN A 89 1.02 -15.86 -3.06
CA GLN A 89 2.38 -15.78 -2.55
C GLN A 89 3.40 -16.37 -3.54
N ALA A 90 3.06 -17.47 -4.21
CA ALA A 90 3.94 -18.10 -5.20
C ALA A 90 4.20 -17.15 -6.38
N HIS A 91 3.17 -16.52 -6.94
CA HIS A 91 3.34 -15.53 -8.01
C HIS A 91 4.15 -14.31 -7.55
N VAL A 92 3.95 -13.83 -6.30
CA VAL A 92 4.76 -12.72 -5.76
C VAL A 92 6.24 -13.08 -5.74
N ILE A 93 6.59 -14.29 -5.29
CA ILE A 93 7.98 -14.77 -5.24
C ILE A 93 8.53 -14.90 -6.65
N GLU A 94 7.82 -15.60 -7.54
CA GLU A 94 8.24 -15.82 -8.93
C GLU A 94 8.49 -14.50 -9.68
N VAL A 95 7.55 -13.56 -9.60
CA VAL A 95 7.68 -12.24 -10.24
C VAL A 95 8.83 -11.44 -9.64
N CYS A 96 8.94 -11.42 -8.30
CA CYS A 96 10.02 -10.71 -7.62
C CYS A 96 11.39 -11.25 -8.02
N ASP A 97 11.55 -12.57 -8.02
CA ASP A 97 12.81 -13.23 -8.36
C ASP A 97 13.19 -12.98 -9.83
N ALA A 98 12.22 -13.04 -10.77
CA ALA A 98 12.44 -12.75 -12.18
C ALA A 98 12.87 -11.28 -12.43
N LEU A 99 12.29 -10.32 -11.69
CA LEU A 99 12.71 -8.91 -11.78
C LEU A 99 14.09 -8.68 -11.14
N TYR A 100 14.37 -9.36 -10.03
CA TYR A 100 15.66 -9.30 -9.35
C TYR A 100 16.79 -9.87 -10.22
N GLU A 101 16.56 -10.99 -10.91
CA GLU A 101 17.52 -11.59 -11.87
C GLU A 101 17.84 -10.65 -13.04
N LYS A 102 16.96 -9.70 -13.37
CA LYS A 102 17.20 -8.64 -14.36
C LYS A 102 17.92 -7.43 -13.76
N GLY A 103 18.31 -7.46 -12.49
CA GLY A 103 18.97 -6.35 -11.81
C GLY A 103 18.04 -5.21 -11.40
N MET A 104 16.71 -5.39 -11.46
CA MET A 104 15.78 -4.33 -11.06
C MET A 104 15.73 -4.15 -9.55
N SER A 105 15.58 -2.90 -9.09
CA SER A 105 15.41 -2.56 -7.68
C SER A 105 14.01 -2.95 -7.19
N VAL A 106 13.89 -4.17 -6.66
CA VAL A 106 12.61 -4.82 -6.31
C VAL A 106 12.67 -5.53 -4.96
N ASP A 107 11.54 -5.53 -4.24
CA ASP A 107 11.32 -6.41 -3.08
C ASP A 107 9.85 -6.87 -3.02
N LYS A 108 9.55 -7.81 -2.13
CA LYS A 108 8.28 -8.52 -2.03
C LYS A 108 7.53 -8.27 -0.73
N LEU A 109 6.20 -8.48 -0.79
CA LEU A 109 5.33 -8.36 0.36
C LEU A 109 4.19 -9.38 0.30
N HIS A 110 4.26 -10.44 1.12
CA HIS A 110 3.23 -11.48 1.17
C HIS A 110 3.02 -12.04 2.59
N GLY A 111 1.94 -12.81 2.77
CA GLY A 111 1.54 -13.30 4.09
C GLY A 111 2.49 -14.33 4.72
N GLY A 112 3.36 -14.97 3.95
CA GLY A 112 4.35 -15.92 4.45
C GLY A 112 5.63 -15.30 5.02
N MET A 113 5.78 -13.96 4.96
CA MET A 113 6.93 -13.25 5.54
C MET A 113 6.74 -13.05 7.03
N LEU A 114 7.86 -12.96 7.76
CA LEU A 114 7.85 -12.52 9.16
C LEU A 114 7.30 -11.09 9.25
N GLN A 115 6.61 -10.78 10.34
CA GLN A 115 5.99 -9.47 10.51
C GLN A 115 7.03 -8.32 10.54
N GLU A 116 8.21 -8.59 11.08
CA GLU A 116 9.32 -7.64 11.14
C GLU A 116 9.83 -7.29 9.73
N ASP A 117 10.04 -8.31 8.89
CA ASP A 117 10.48 -8.13 7.49
C ASP A 117 9.43 -7.36 6.68
N ARG A 118 8.14 -7.66 6.87
CA ARG A 118 7.04 -6.93 6.21
C ARG A 118 7.06 -5.44 6.58
N ILE A 119 7.22 -5.13 7.87
CA ILE A 119 7.29 -3.75 8.35
C ILE A 119 8.53 -3.06 7.78
N GLN A 120 9.66 -3.77 7.72
CA GLN A 120 10.89 -3.21 7.18
C GLN A 120 10.78 -2.92 5.69
N ASN A 121 10.31 -3.88 4.89
CA ASN A 121 10.12 -3.69 3.44
C ASN A 121 9.18 -2.52 3.13
N ILE A 122 8.11 -2.36 3.91
CA ILE A 122 7.19 -1.21 3.76
C ILE A 122 7.91 0.11 4.02
N LYS A 123 8.71 0.19 5.09
CA LYS A 123 9.48 1.40 5.43
C LYS A 123 10.50 1.72 4.34
N ASP A 124 11.19 0.70 3.85
CA ASP A 124 12.23 0.84 2.84
C ASP A 124 11.65 1.29 1.50
N PHE A 125 10.50 0.73 1.11
CA PHE A 125 9.76 1.19 -0.07
C PHE A 125 9.31 2.65 0.06
N LYS A 126 8.72 3.03 1.20
CA LYS A 126 8.31 4.42 1.47
C LYS A 126 9.48 5.41 1.40
N ARG A 127 10.65 4.99 1.86
CA ARG A 127 11.88 5.78 1.79
C ARG A 127 12.49 5.84 0.40
N GLY A 128 12.05 4.99 -0.53
CA GLY A 128 12.60 4.89 -1.87
C GLY A 128 13.94 4.12 -1.90
N LEU A 129 14.14 3.16 -0.99
CA LEU A 129 15.33 2.30 -0.99
C LEU A 129 15.24 1.20 -2.06
N PHE A 130 14.08 0.97 -2.58
CA PHE A 130 13.85 0.20 -3.80
C PHE A 130 12.64 0.74 -4.55
N ARG A 131 12.51 0.39 -5.83
CA ARG A 131 11.58 1.01 -6.79
C ARG A 131 10.29 0.24 -6.96
N ILE A 132 10.34 -1.08 -6.93
CA ILE A 132 9.24 -1.98 -7.29
C ILE A 132 8.89 -2.84 -6.08
N LEU A 133 7.65 -2.80 -5.63
CA LEU A 133 7.12 -3.68 -4.60
C LEU A 133 6.17 -4.69 -5.23
N VAL A 134 6.49 -5.98 -5.18
CA VAL A 134 5.58 -7.04 -5.62
C VAL A 134 4.78 -7.55 -4.42
N ALA A 135 3.45 -7.47 -4.45
CA ALA A 135 2.64 -7.72 -3.26
C ALA A 135 1.36 -8.50 -3.53
N THR A 136 0.89 -9.25 -2.50
CA THR A 136 -0.49 -9.75 -2.46
C THR A 136 -1.42 -8.72 -1.85
N ASP A 137 -2.72 -8.75 -2.20
CA ASP A 137 -3.73 -7.86 -1.62
C ASP A 137 -3.78 -7.94 -0.09
N VAL A 138 -3.77 -9.16 0.45
CA VAL A 138 -3.87 -9.38 1.90
C VAL A 138 -2.71 -8.75 2.65
N ALA A 139 -1.51 -8.83 2.08
CA ALA A 139 -0.32 -8.23 2.70
C ALA A 139 -0.27 -6.71 2.52
N ALA A 140 -0.86 -6.19 1.45
CA ALA A 140 -0.91 -4.76 1.15
C ALA A 140 -2.12 -4.04 1.79
N ARG A 141 -3.12 -4.77 2.31
CA ARG A 141 -4.25 -4.17 3.04
C ARG A 141 -3.80 -3.54 4.36
N GLY A 142 -4.33 -2.35 4.65
CA GLY A 142 -4.02 -1.63 5.89
C GLY A 142 -2.64 -1.00 5.94
N ILE A 143 -1.89 -1.06 4.83
CA ILE A 143 -0.61 -0.39 4.74
C ILE A 143 -0.84 1.01 4.18
N ASP A 144 -0.27 1.97 4.87
CA ASP A 144 -0.24 3.37 4.46
C ASP A 144 0.89 3.58 3.41
N ILE A 145 0.73 2.97 2.22
CA ILE A 145 1.55 3.27 1.04
C ILE A 145 0.67 4.05 0.08
N GLU A 146 1.02 5.29 -0.14
CA GLU A 146 0.31 6.21 -1.02
C GLU A 146 1.32 6.90 -1.95
N ASP A 147 0.79 7.59 -2.98
CA ASP A 147 1.57 8.37 -3.93
C ASP A 147 2.62 7.60 -4.74
N VAL A 148 2.35 6.31 -5.00
CA VAL A 148 3.15 5.59 -5.99
C VAL A 148 2.80 6.06 -7.40
N THR A 149 3.78 6.05 -8.30
CA THR A 149 3.57 6.51 -9.66
C THR A 149 2.78 5.51 -10.50
N HIS A 150 2.98 4.21 -10.25
CA HIS A 150 2.36 3.14 -11.03
C HIS A 150 1.79 2.05 -10.14
N ILE A 151 0.63 1.55 -10.54
CA ILE A 151 0.02 0.31 -10.05
C ILE A 151 -0.07 -0.65 -11.24
N ILE A 152 0.45 -1.85 -11.08
CA ILE A 152 0.32 -2.91 -12.07
C ILE A 152 -0.46 -4.06 -11.46
N ASN A 153 -1.63 -4.35 -12.01
CA ASN A 153 -2.38 -5.56 -11.70
C ASN A 153 -1.84 -6.68 -12.58
N TYR A 154 -0.79 -7.36 -12.12
CA TYR A 154 -0.24 -8.55 -12.78
C TYR A 154 -1.30 -9.66 -12.84
N ASP A 155 -2.07 -9.79 -11.76
CA ASP A 155 -3.29 -10.58 -11.72
C ASP A 155 -4.49 -9.68 -11.40
N MET A 156 -5.57 -9.85 -12.15
CA MET A 156 -6.82 -9.17 -11.86
C MET A 156 -7.34 -9.57 -10.48
N PRO A 157 -7.80 -8.61 -9.67
CA PRO A 157 -8.40 -8.94 -8.39
C PRO A 157 -9.70 -9.72 -8.56
N ASN A 158 -10.04 -10.56 -7.58
CA ASN A 158 -11.30 -11.32 -7.62
C ASN A 158 -12.52 -10.41 -7.33
N GLU A 159 -12.31 -9.32 -6.57
CA GLU A 159 -13.36 -8.40 -6.13
C GLU A 159 -13.11 -7.02 -6.74
N LYS A 160 -14.16 -6.41 -7.27
CA LYS A 160 -14.13 -5.07 -7.89
C LYS A 160 -13.69 -3.97 -6.91
N GLU A 161 -14.09 -4.08 -5.63
CA GLU A 161 -13.67 -3.18 -4.57
C GLU A 161 -12.15 -3.23 -4.34
N THR A 162 -11.55 -4.40 -4.50
CA THR A 162 -10.08 -4.56 -4.39
C THR A 162 -9.35 -3.81 -5.50
N TYR A 163 -9.91 -3.75 -6.71
CA TYR A 163 -9.37 -2.94 -7.80
C TYR A 163 -9.31 -1.45 -7.41
N VAL A 164 -10.40 -0.92 -6.87
CA VAL A 164 -10.46 0.48 -6.41
C VAL A 164 -9.46 0.74 -5.28
N HIS A 165 -9.31 -0.20 -4.34
CA HIS A 165 -8.33 -0.10 -3.27
C HIS A 165 -6.88 -0.12 -3.78
N ARG A 166 -6.56 -0.93 -4.80
CA ARG A 166 -5.23 -0.94 -5.43
C ARG A 166 -4.98 0.39 -6.16
N LYS A 167 -5.93 0.82 -6.99
CA LYS A 167 -5.89 2.11 -7.69
C LYS A 167 -5.67 3.27 -6.73
N GLY A 168 -6.37 3.27 -5.60
CA GLY A 168 -6.26 4.30 -4.58
C GLY A 168 -4.87 4.44 -3.92
N ARG A 169 -3.87 3.65 -4.31
CA ARG A 169 -2.46 3.80 -3.90
C ARG A 169 -1.69 4.79 -4.76
N THR A 170 -2.25 5.20 -5.91
CA THR A 170 -1.63 6.16 -6.83
C THR A 170 -2.52 7.38 -7.06
N GLY A 171 -1.94 8.48 -7.54
CA GLY A 171 -2.67 9.67 -7.99
C GLY A 171 -3.25 10.56 -6.89
N ARG A 172 -2.85 10.40 -5.62
CA ARG A 172 -3.33 11.23 -4.51
C ARG A 172 -2.56 12.54 -4.32
N ALA A 173 -1.31 12.61 -4.76
CA ALA A 173 -0.54 13.84 -4.66
C ALA A 173 -1.07 14.90 -5.63
N PHE A 174 -1.29 16.09 -5.13
CA PHE A 174 -1.80 17.23 -5.92
C PHE A 174 -0.94 17.42 -7.19
N GLY A 175 -1.59 17.35 -8.36
CA GLY A 175 -0.95 17.59 -9.66
C GLY A 175 -0.17 16.43 -10.27
N LYS A 176 -0.14 15.23 -9.65
CA LYS A 176 0.47 14.03 -10.26
C LYS A 176 -0.61 13.04 -10.69
N GLN A 177 -0.64 12.74 -11.97
CA GLN A 177 -1.48 11.63 -12.47
C GLN A 177 -0.80 10.30 -12.16
N GLY A 178 -1.53 9.41 -11.47
CA GLY A 178 -1.10 8.04 -11.26
C GLY A 178 -1.50 7.17 -12.45
N ILE A 179 -0.74 6.13 -12.70
CA ILE A 179 -0.98 5.19 -13.78
C ILE A 179 -1.37 3.83 -13.18
N THR A 180 -2.48 3.26 -13.65
CA THR A 180 -2.92 1.91 -13.29
C THR A 180 -3.01 1.05 -14.54
N ILE A 181 -2.24 -0.01 -14.59
CA ILE A 181 -2.13 -0.93 -15.73
C ILE A 181 -2.62 -2.31 -15.28
N SER A 182 -3.45 -2.97 -16.10
CA SER A 182 -3.98 -4.29 -15.77
C SER A 182 -3.65 -5.31 -16.85
N PHE A 183 -3.22 -6.48 -16.45
CA PHE A 183 -3.05 -7.62 -17.35
C PHE A 183 -4.31 -8.46 -17.33
N LEU A 184 -4.91 -8.60 -18.49
CA LEU A 184 -6.11 -9.39 -18.71
C LEU A 184 -5.71 -10.69 -19.42
N SER A 185 -5.99 -11.80 -18.79
CA SER A 185 -5.85 -13.11 -19.42
C SER A 185 -7.18 -13.54 -20.08
N GLN A 186 -7.14 -14.60 -20.83
CA GLN A 186 -8.34 -15.21 -21.41
C GLN A 186 -9.40 -15.63 -20.38
N TYR A 187 -9.02 -15.73 -19.10
CA TYR A 187 -9.92 -16.12 -17.99
C TYR A 187 -10.54 -14.92 -17.27
N ASP A 188 -10.20 -13.70 -17.67
CA ASP A 188 -10.62 -12.49 -16.95
C ASP A 188 -11.79 -11.75 -17.59
N ALA A 189 -12.38 -12.29 -18.69
CA ALA A 189 -13.46 -11.63 -19.44
C ALA A 189 -14.65 -11.24 -18.53
N GLN A 190 -15.16 -12.19 -17.74
CA GLN A 190 -16.27 -11.91 -16.83
C GLN A 190 -15.89 -10.89 -15.75
N ARG A 191 -14.70 -10.99 -15.15
CA ARG A 191 -14.22 -10.03 -14.14
C ARG A 191 -14.05 -8.63 -14.72
N LYS A 192 -13.62 -8.54 -15.98
CA LYS A 192 -13.53 -7.28 -16.70
C LYS A 192 -14.91 -6.63 -16.85
N GLU A 193 -15.90 -7.37 -17.31
CA GLU A 193 -17.28 -6.87 -17.46
C GLU A 193 -17.86 -6.39 -16.13
N GLU A 194 -17.76 -7.21 -15.07
CA GLU A 194 -18.22 -6.86 -13.73
C GLU A 194 -17.51 -5.62 -13.17
N LEU A 195 -16.23 -5.46 -13.48
CA LEU A 195 -15.44 -4.29 -13.06
C LEU A 195 -15.85 -3.04 -13.84
N GLU A 196 -16.01 -3.12 -15.16
CA GLU A 196 -16.43 -2.01 -16.00
C GLU A 196 -17.83 -1.50 -15.63
N GLU A 197 -18.76 -2.43 -15.35
CA GLU A 197 -20.08 -2.08 -14.82
C GLU A 197 -19.99 -1.34 -13.47
N TYR A 198 -19.13 -1.82 -12.57
CA TYR A 198 -18.92 -1.20 -11.27
C TYR A 198 -18.26 0.18 -11.35
N LEU A 199 -17.30 0.34 -12.27
CA LEU A 199 -16.61 1.60 -12.49
C LEU A 199 -17.44 2.62 -13.28
N GLY A 200 -18.42 2.15 -14.06
CA GLY A 200 -19.25 2.98 -14.94
C GLY A 200 -18.53 3.43 -16.23
N TYR A 201 -17.38 2.84 -16.54
CA TYR A 201 -16.62 3.08 -17.78
C TYR A 201 -15.83 1.85 -18.21
N ALA A 202 -15.55 1.73 -19.51
CA ALA A 202 -14.76 0.65 -20.07
C ALA A 202 -13.25 0.85 -19.80
N LEU A 203 -12.54 -0.24 -19.58
CA LEU A 203 -11.07 -0.24 -19.56
C LEU A 203 -10.54 -0.12 -20.99
N GLU A 204 -9.70 0.87 -21.23
CA GLU A 204 -9.03 1.02 -22.52
C GLU A 204 -8.02 -0.13 -22.70
N ILE A 205 -8.16 -0.86 -23.81
CA ILE A 205 -7.22 -1.93 -24.15
C ILE A 205 -6.16 -1.38 -25.10
N HIS A 206 -4.92 -1.38 -24.63
CA HIS A 206 -3.77 -0.92 -25.40
C HIS A 206 -3.17 -2.05 -26.24
N ASP A 207 -2.56 -1.67 -27.36
CA ASP A 207 -1.85 -2.62 -28.22
C ASP A 207 -0.54 -3.08 -27.55
N ARG A 208 -0.46 -4.38 -27.27
CA ARG A 208 0.73 -4.98 -26.67
C ARG A 208 2.01 -4.80 -27.51
N ASN A 209 1.88 -4.65 -28.82
CA ASN A 209 3.03 -4.47 -29.72
C ASN A 209 3.90 -3.27 -29.32
N GLU A 210 3.33 -2.24 -28.72
CA GLU A 210 4.09 -1.10 -28.21
C GLU A 210 5.08 -1.48 -27.10
N VAL A 211 4.78 -2.55 -26.37
CA VAL A 211 5.60 -3.06 -25.28
C VAL A 211 6.51 -4.19 -25.77
N ASP A 212 5.99 -5.09 -26.59
CA ASP A 212 6.72 -6.25 -27.15
C ASP A 212 7.95 -5.82 -27.95
N GLN A 213 7.91 -4.64 -28.56
CA GLN A 213 9.03 -4.06 -29.33
C GLN A 213 10.12 -3.40 -28.46
N ILE A 214 9.88 -3.27 -27.15
CA ILE A 214 10.86 -2.65 -26.24
C ILE A 214 12.05 -3.59 -26.06
N HIS A 215 13.22 -3.12 -26.44
CA HIS A 215 14.47 -3.79 -26.14
C HIS A 215 14.82 -3.56 -24.67
N VAL A 216 15.06 -4.68 -23.98
CA VAL A 216 15.57 -4.68 -22.60
C VAL A 216 17.10 -4.55 -22.71
N ASP A 217 17.61 -3.32 -22.78
CA ASP A 217 19.04 -3.05 -22.82
C ASP A 217 19.64 -2.71 -21.46
N GLU A 218 20.96 -2.77 -21.33
CA GLU A 218 21.67 -2.52 -20.08
C GLU A 218 21.48 -1.10 -19.55
N GLU A 219 21.31 -0.10 -20.42
CA GLU A 219 21.13 1.29 -19.99
C GLU A 219 19.77 1.49 -19.32
N VAL A 220 18.73 0.88 -19.87
CA VAL A 220 17.36 0.93 -19.31
C VAL A 220 17.30 0.14 -18.00
N LEU A 221 17.93 -1.04 -17.95
CA LEU A 221 18.00 -1.83 -16.73
C LEU A 221 18.74 -1.08 -15.62
N ARG A 222 19.84 -0.41 -15.92
CA ARG A 222 20.56 0.41 -14.95
C ARG A 222 19.68 1.51 -14.34
N LYS A 223 18.81 2.15 -15.14
CA LYS A 223 17.84 3.12 -14.62
C LYS A 223 16.81 2.51 -13.66
N LEU A 224 16.46 1.23 -13.85
CA LEU A 224 15.55 0.48 -12.98
C LEU A 224 16.26 -0.12 -11.75
N GLU A 225 17.57 -0.34 -11.82
CA GLU A 225 18.42 -0.73 -10.71
C GLU A 225 18.63 0.42 -9.71
N GLU A 226 18.78 1.65 -10.24
CA GLU A 226 18.97 2.84 -9.42
C GLU A 226 17.79 3.06 -8.48
N ASN A 227 18.08 3.25 -7.20
CA ASN A 227 17.05 3.57 -6.23
C ASN A 227 16.44 4.95 -6.52
N PRO A 228 15.13 5.15 -6.32
CA PRO A 228 14.53 6.47 -6.36
C PRO A 228 15.21 7.41 -5.36
N GLN A 229 15.06 8.72 -5.52
CA GLN A 229 15.60 9.68 -4.55
C GLN A 229 15.07 9.34 -3.15
N VAL A 230 15.99 9.00 -2.24
CA VAL A 230 15.65 8.67 -0.87
C VAL A 230 14.94 9.86 -0.23
N LYS A 231 13.67 9.69 0.08
CA LYS A 231 12.89 10.69 0.83
C LYS A 231 13.46 10.75 2.24
N LYS A 232 13.93 11.91 2.67
CA LYS A 232 14.33 12.12 4.07
C LYS A 232 13.11 11.84 4.95
N ASP A 233 13.24 10.88 5.86
CA ASP A 233 12.20 10.61 6.85
C ASP A 233 12.07 11.86 7.74
N LYS A 234 10.90 12.52 7.71
CA LYS A 234 10.62 13.66 8.59
C LYS A 234 10.79 13.29 10.07
N ALA A 235 10.53 12.02 10.40
CA ALA A 235 10.75 11.49 11.74
C ALA A 235 12.24 11.24 12.06
N GLU A 236 13.09 11.04 11.05
CA GLU A 236 14.54 10.87 11.24
C GLU A 236 15.23 12.22 11.50
N ALA A 237 14.73 13.30 10.90
CA ALA A 237 15.17 14.66 11.21
C ALA A 237 14.83 15.04 12.67
N LEU A 238 13.64 14.64 13.14
CA LEU A 238 13.25 14.80 14.56
C LEU A 238 14.01 13.85 15.49
N ARG A 239 14.49 12.69 15.00
CA ARG A 239 15.24 11.71 15.82
C ARG A 239 16.71 12.00 15.95
N LYS A 240 17.32 12.79 15.07
CA LYS A 240 18.75 13.14 15.16
C LYS A 240 19.07 14.01 16.36
N ASP A 241 18.09 14.76 16.87
CA ASP A 241 18.22 15.65 18.00
C ASP A 241 17.54 15.13 19.28
N THR A 242 16.98 13.90 19.26
CA THR A 242 16.29 13.33 20.43
C THR A 242 16.91 12.00 20.84
N THR A 243 17.29 11.90 22.11
CA THR A 243 17.76 10.66 22.75
C THR A 243 16.64 10.04 23.56
N LYS A 244 16.25 8.81 23.26
CA LYS A 244 15.25 8.08 24.04
C LYS A 244 15.89 7.44 25.25
N LEU A 245 15.54 7.93 26.43
CA LEU A 245 15.97 7.35 27.70
C LEU A 245 14.95 6.30 28.17
N TYR A 246 15.43 5.10 28.48
CA TYR A 246 14.63 4.06 29.10
C TYR A 246 14.97 3.98 30.61
N ILE A 247 13.96 4.23 31.46
CA ILE A 247 14.11 4.21 32.91
C ILE A 247 13.34 3.01 33.45
N ASN A 248 14.07 2.03 33.98
CA ASN A 248 13.49 0.77 34.51
C ASN A 248 12.90 0.96 35.94
N LYS A 249 12.32 2.13 36.23
CA LYS A 249 11.62 2.43 37.49
C LYS A 249 10.47 3.39 37.19
N GLY A 250 9.32 3.21 37.79
CA GLY A 250 8.14 4.03 37.55
C GLY A 250 7.21 4.11 38.74
N LYS A 251 5.93 4.36 38.55
CA LYS A 251 4.91 4.58 39.59
C LYS A 251 4.89 3.51 40.70
N SER A 252 5.18 2.23 40.37
CA SER A 252 5.28 1.15 41.37
C SER A 252 6.39 1.38 42.43
N LYS A 253 7.38 2.20 42.13
CA LYS A 253 8.47 2.61 43.03
C LYS A 253 8.38 4.06 43.49
N LYS A 254 7.17 4.65 43.40
CA LYS A 254 6.85 6.04 43.81
C LYS A 254 7.65 7.13 43.10
N ILE A 255 8.19 6.86 41.92
CA ILE A 255 8.87 7.86 41.09
C ILE A 255 7.83 8.52 40.18
N ARG A 256 7.72 9.82 40.24
CA ARG A 256 6.83 10.64 39.40
C ARG A 256 7.58 11.15 38.17
N ALA A 257 6.86 11.51 37.11
CA ALA A 257 7.47 12.10 35.92
C ALA A 257 8.33 13.35 36.25
N GLY A 258 7.83 14.20 37.14
CA GLY A 258 8.57 15.39 37.62
C GLY A 258 9.91 15.08 38.30
N ASP A 259 10.01 13.96 39.03
CA ASP A 259 11.27 13.56 39.69
C ASP A 259 12.31 13.14 38.64
N ILE A 260 11.85 12.55 37.53
CA ILE A 260 12.68 12.15 36.38
C ILE A 260 13.17 13.39 35.63
N VAL A 261 12.26 14.31 35.33
CA VAL A 261 12.59 15.58 34.65
C VAL A 261 13.58 16.39 35.53
N GLY A 262 13.31 16.50 36.81
CA GLY A 262 14.20 17.19 37.74
C GLY A 262 15.60 16.57 37.84
N ALA A 263 15.72 15.25 37.78
CA ALA A 263 17.02 14.57 37.78
C ALA A 263 17.77 14.77 36.45
N ILE A 264 17.08 14.78 35.31
CA ILE A 264 17.68 14.99 33.99
C ILE A 264 18.14 16.43 33.83
N CYS A 265 17.38 17.42 34.34
CA CYS A 265 17.77 18.84 34.33
C CYS A 265 18.99 19.19 35.25
N GLN A 266 19.47 18.24 36.07
CA GLN A 266 20.75 18.41 36.79
C GLN A 266 21.96 18.11 35.93
N ILE A 267 21.77 17.57 34.73
CA ILE A 267 22.85 17.34 33.77
C ILE A 267 23.17 18.69 33.10
N GLU A 268 24.43 19.06 33.10
CA GLU A 268 24.89 20.33 32.54
C GLU A 268 24.51 20.40 31.02
N GLY A 269 23.81 21.46 30.62
CA GLY A 269 23.40 21.71 29.26
C GLY A 269 22.01 21.18 28.89
N ILE A 270 21.23 20.57 29.81
CA ILE A 270 19.85 20.13 29.57
C ILE A 270 18.87 21.00 30.36
N GLN A 271 17.87 21.55 29.65
CA GLN A 271 16.78 22.32 30.26
C GLN A 271 15.46 21.55 30.21
N SER A 272 14.46 21.94 30.99
CA SER A 272 13.16 21.27 31.04
C SER A 272 12.41 21.30 29.68
N GLU A 273 12.74 22.28 28.86
CA GLU A 273 12.16 22.45 27.51
C GLU A 273 12.73 21.44 26.50
N ASP A 274 13.87 20.84 26.80
CA ASP A 274 14.51 19.80 25.99
C ASP A 274 13.90 18.40 26.22
N ILE A 275 12.99 18.27 27.21
CA ILE A 275 12.43 17.01 27.64
C ILE A 275 10.97 16.92 27.18
N GLY A 276 10.71 16.04 26.17
CA GLY A 276 9.39 15.83 25.58
C GLY A 276 8.63 14.64 26.16
#